data_99c8353072fe8d4a6dda8f031d6a990f
#
_entry.id   99c8353072fe8d4a6dda8f031d6a990f
#
_cell.length_a   1.000
_cell.length_b   1.000
_cell.length_c   1.000
_cell.angle_alpha   90.00
_cell.angle_beta   90.00
_cell.angle_gamma   90.00
#
_symmetry.space_group_name_H-M   'P 1'
#
loop_
_entity.id
_entity.type
_entity.pdbx_description
1 polymer ?
#
loop_
_entity_poly.entity_id
_entity_poly.type
_entity_poly.pdbx_seq_one_letter_code
_entity_poly.pdbx_strand_id
1 'polypeptide(L)'
;MQQQQETWQERHARELKETMNAVQYAWAQLKELGVTDVTFEFEGGGDEGQIEAVLTEPKVNLAVPFLGNEVAKDLFTKDGYQEYADLRDVLVSWAYKLLDETGEDWVNNEGGYGSITVTGFQKEKLEVVTDMNVRVITNENSQHEMEIPMDFDQLMIQAKQQARRVA
;
A
#
# COMPACT_ATOMS: atom_id res chain seq x y z
N MET A 1 1.39 24.87 -28.60
CA MET A 1 2.22 23.93 -27.82
C MET A 1 1.53 22.59 -27.77
N GLN A 2 2.18 21.59 -28.31
CA GLN A 2 1.70 20.23 -28.15
C GLN A 2 2.06 19.79 -26.73
N GLN A 3 1.03 19.47 -25.92
CA GLN A 3 1.27 18.78 -24.66
C GLN A 3 1.74 17.36 -24.99
N GLN A 4 2.93 17.01 -24.52
CA GLN A 4 3.38 15.62 -24.62
C GLN A 4 2.48 14.76 -23.76
N GLN A 5 1.91 13.73 -24.37
CA GLN A 5 1.15 12.73 -23.61
C GLN A 5 2.11 11.91 -22.76
N GLU A 6 1.71 11.71 -21.50
CA GLU A 6 2.42 10.84 -20.56
C GLU A 6 2.44 9.41 -21.09
N THR A 7 3.61 8.78 -21.12
CA THR A 7 3.72 7.37 -21.50
C THR A 7 3.12 6.48 -20.43
N TRP A 8 2.83 5.22 -20.78
CA TRP A 8 2.34 4.24 -19.81
C TRP A 8 3.33 4.05 -18.66
N GLN A 9 4.63 3.97 -18.96
CA GLN A 9 5.68 3.81 -17.95
C GLN A 9 5.75 5.03 -17.03
N GLU A 10 5.64 6.24 -17.58
CA GLU A 10 5.65 7.47 -16.79
C GLU A 10 4.44 7.54 -15.87
N ARG A 11 3.26 7.17 -16.36
CA ARG A 11 2.03 7.13 -15.57
C ARG A 11 2.15 6.11 -14.45
N HIS A 12 2.63 4.91 -14.73
CA HIS A 12 2.80 3.85 -13.74
C HIS A 12 3.75 4.29 -12.62
N ALA A 13 4.89 4.87 -12.98
CA ALA A 13 5.87 5.38 -12.01
C ALA A 13 5.28 6.49 -11.16
N ARG A 14 4.51 7.41 -11.77
CA ARG A 14 3.85 8.50 -11.05
C ARG A 14 2.79 7.98 -10.08
N GLU A 15 1.92 7.09 -10.51
CA GLU A 15 0.87 6.50 -9.68
C GLU A 15 1.46 5.71 -8.51
N LEU A 16 2.53 4.96 -8.76
CA LEU A 16 3.25 4.25 -7.70
C LEU A 16 3.77 5.22 -6.64
N LYS A 17 4.45 6.28 -7.07
CA LYS A 17 5.00 7.30 -6.17
C LYS A 17 3.90 7.98 -5.36
N GLU A 18 2.81 8.37 -6.00
CA GLU A 18 1.67 9.00 -5.33
C GLU A 18 1.05 8.07 -4.30
N THR A 19 0.88 6.79 -4.63
CA THR A 19 0.36 5.79 -3.69
C THR A 19 1.32 5.58 -2.52
N MET A 20 2.63 5.49 -2.78
CA MET A 20 3.63 5.34 -1.72
C MET A 20 3.68 6.56 -0.80
N ASN A 21 3.49 7.76 -1.36
CA ASN A 21 3.42 8.99 -0.57
C ASN A 21 2.14 9.06 0.27
N ALA A 22 1.02 8.60 -0.26
CA ALA A 22 -0.25 8.60 0.46
C ALA A 22 -0.25 7.58 1.61
N VAL A 23 0.23 6.36 1.36
CA VAL A 23 0.16 5.26 2.33
C VAL A 23 0.97 5.52 3.60
N GLN A 24 1.99 6.39 3.56
CA GLN A 24 2.76 6.70 4.77
C GLN A 24 1.87 7.23 5.90
N TYR A 25 0.81 7.96 5.58
CA TYR A 25 -0.16 8.44 6.57
C TYR A 25 -1.02 7.29 7.13
N ALA A 26 -1.26 6.25 6.33
CA ALA A 26 -1.94 5.04 6.80
C ALA A 26 -1.09 4.28 7.82
N TRP A 27 0.20 4.13 7.56
CA TRP A 27 1.11 3.50 8.53
C TRP A 27 1.16 4.27 9.84
N ALA A 28 1.22 5.59 9.77
CA ALA A 28 1.20 6.43 10.97
C ALA A 28 -0.12 6.29 11.74
N GLN A 29 -1.24 6.23 11.04
CA GLN A 29 -2.56 6.03 11.65
C GLN A 29 -2.65 4.65 12.33
N LEU A 30 -2.13 3.59 11.71
CA LEU A 30 -2.09 2.26 12.29
C LEU A 30 -1.24 2.24 13.58
N LYS A 31 -0.11 2.92 13.58
CA LYS A 31 0.72 3.02 14.78
C LYS A 31 -0.05 3.69 15.93
N GLU A 32 -0.79 4.75 15.64
CA GLU A 32 -1.61 5.43 16.65
C GLU A 32 -2.71 4.52 17.19
N LEU A 33 -3.23 3.60 16.38
CA LEU A 33 -4.20 2.59 16.80
C LEU A 33 -3.57 1.43 17.60
N GLY A 34 -2.25 1.45 17.77
CA GLY A 34 -1.52 0.44 18.54
C GLY A 34 -1.10 -0.78 17.74
N VAL A 35 -1.21 -0.74 16.42
CA VAL A 35 -0.85 -1.88 15.56
C VAL A 35 0.66 -2.10 15.58
N THR A 36 1.08 -3.35 15.68
CA THR A 36 2.49 -3.76 15.64
C THR A 36 2.83 -4.54 14.37
N ASP A 37 1.85 -5.22 13.77
CA ASP A 37 2.04 -6.06 12.60
C ASP A 37 0.84 -5.96 11.67
N VAL A 38 1.10 -5.93 10.37
CA VAL A 38 0.06 -6.03 9.33
C VAL A 38 0.47 -7.13 8.36
N THR A 39 -0.47 -8.03 8.05
CA THR A 39 -0.25 -9.08 7.07
C THR A 39 -1.33 -9.00 5.99
N PHE A 40 -0.89 -8.90 4.75
CA PHE A 40 -1.76 -8.99 3.58
C PHE A 40 -1.63 -10.39 2.99
N GLU A 41 -2.74 -11.08 2.82
CA GLU A 41 -2.77 -12.37 2.13
C GLU A 41 -3.30 -12.17 0.72
N PHE A 42 -2.61 -12.73 -0.27
CA PHE A 42 -3.00 -12.58 -1.67
C PHE A 42 -2.98 -13.92 -2.40
N GLU A 43 -3.84 -14.03 -3.39
CA GLU A 43 -3.91 -15.19 -4.28
C GLU A 43 -4.36 -14.74 -5.66
N GLY A 44 -3.78 -15.35 -6.69
CA GLY A 44 -4.13 -15.12 -8.08
C GLY A 44 -4.07 -16.39 -8.91
N GLY A 45 -4.76 -16.37 -10.05
CA GLY A 45 -4.78 -17.45 -11.04
C GLY A 45 -5.87 -17.19 -12.06
N GLY A 46 -5.74 -17.73 -13.26
CA GLY A 46 -6.73 -17.57 -14.31
C GLY A 46 -6.94 -16.12 -14.72
N ASP A 47 -5.87 -15.33 -14.75
CA ASP A 47 -5.84 -13.92 -15.11
C ASP A 47 -6.51 -12.97 -14.09
N GLU A 48 -6.85 -13.49 -12.91
CA GLU A 48 -7.37 -12.67 -11.79
C GLU A 48 -6.50 -12.82 -10.56
N GLY A 49 -6.35 -11.74 -9.82
CA GLY A 49 -5.62 -11.75 -8.56
C GLY A 49 -6.22 -10.76 -7.58
N GLN A 50 -6.21 -11.13 -6.29
CA GLN A 50 -6.80 -10.29 -5.26
C GLN A 50 -6.05 -10.39 -3.93
N ILE A 51 -6.11 -9.29 -3.18
CA ILE A 51 -5.75 -9.27 -1.77
C ILE A 51 -6.97 -9.83 -1.02
N GLU A 52 -6.83 -11.02 -0.46
CA GLU A 52 -7.94 -11.72 0.17
C GLU A 52 -8.18 -11.27 1.61
N ALA A 53 -7.12 -10.90 2.32
CA ALA A 53 -7.22 -10.51 3.72
C ALA A 53 -6.17 -9.47 4.08
N VAL A 54 -6.55 -8.57 4.98
CA VAL A 54 -5.64 -7.65 5.65
C VAL A 54 -5.80 -7.90 7.14
N LEU A 55 -4.78 -8.46 7.76
CA LEU A 55 -4.80 -8.87 9.16
C LEU A 55 -3.90 -7.95 9.97
N THR A 56 -4.38 -7.48 11.10
CA THR A 56 -3.59 -6.62 12.01
C THR A 56 -3.41 -7.30 13.36
N GLU A 57 -2.28 -7.00 14.01
CA GLU A 57 -2.01 -7.40 15.39
C GLU A 57 -1.69 -6.16 16.22
N PRO A 58 -2.47 -5.85 17.27
CA PRO A 58 -3.77 -6.41 17.59
C PRO A 58 -4.83 -6.09 16.54
N LYS A 59 -5.93 -6.82 16.55
CA LYS A 59 -7.03 -6.58 15.61
C LYS A 59 -7.61 -5.21 15.82
N VAL A 60 -7.69 -4.42 14.76
CA VAL A 60 -8.34 -3.11 14.75
C VAL A 60 -9.34 -3.05 13.60
N ASN A 61 -10.32 -2.17 13.71
CA ASN A 61 -11.26 -1.93 12.63
C ASN A 61 -10.61 -1.08 11.54
N LEU A 62 -10.41 -1.65 10.36
CA LEU A 62 -9.84 -0.94 9.21
C LEU A 62 -10.90 -0.21 8.38
N ALA A 63 -12.18 -0.41 8.66
CA ALA A 63 -13.27 0.32 8.01
C ALA A 63 -13.53 1.66 8.71
N VAL A 64 -12.46 2.40 8.96
CA VAL A 64 -12.48 3.73 9.57
C VAL A 64 -11.93 4.75 8.58
N PRO A 65 -12.30 6.04 8.70
CA PRO A 65 -11.81 7.05 7.76
C PRO A 65 -10.29 7.09 7.71
N PHE A 66 -9.76 7.21 6.49
CA PHE A 66 -8.33 7.43 6.29
C PHE A 66 -8.01 8.90 6.52
N LEU A 67 -7.32 9.21 7.61
CA LEU A 67 -7.02 10.58 8.01
C LEU A 67 -6.09 11.32 7.03
N GLY A 68 -5.34 10.57 6.24
CA GLY A 68 -4.43 11.14 5.24
C GLY A 68 -5.08 11.61 3.95
N ASN A 69 -6.40 11.41 3.73
CA ASN A 69 -7.06 11.80 2.49
C ASN A 69 -6.86 13.27 2.15
N GLU A 70 -6.97 14.17 3.11
CA GLU A 70 -6.84 15.61 2.86
C GLU A 70 -5.41 16.01 2.50
N VAL A 71 -4.42 15.33 3.04
CA VAL A 71 -3.02 15.53 2.65
C VAL A 71 -2.77 14.91 1.28
N ALA A 72 -3.29 13.71 1.04
CA ALA A 72 -3.09 12.98 -0.21
C ALA A 72 -3.64 13.74 -1.43
N LYS A 73 -4.72 14.50 -1.28
CA LYS A 73 -5.25 15.35 -2.35
C LYS A 73 -4.21 16.28 -2.94
N ASP A 74 -3.34 16.83 -2.09
CA ASP A 74 -2.29 17.76 -2.51
C ASP A 74 -1.09 17.05 -3.17
N LEU A 75 -0.99 15.73 -2.99
CA LEU A 75 0.09 14.91 -3.57
C LEU A 75 -0.22 14.43 -4.98
N PHE A 76 -1.49 14.36 -5.35
CA PHE A 76 -1.93 13.89 -6.66
C PHE A 76 -2.06 15.08 -7.61
N THR A 77 -1.22 15.14 -8.63
CA THR A 77 -1.06 16.31 -9.49
C THR A 77 -1.83 16.25 -10.79
N LYS A 78 -2.34 15.07 -11.18
CA LYS A 78 -3.07 14.87 -12.44
C LYS A 78 -4.32 14.03 -12.21
N ASP A 79 -5.30 14.16 -13.08
CA ASP A 79 -6.51 13.32 -13.18
C ASP A 79 -7.45 13.40 -11.96
N GLY A 80 -7.24 14.36 -11.05
CA GLY A 80 -8.05 14.50 -9.86
C GLY A 80 -7.77 13.38 -8.84
N TYR A 81 -7.80 13.73 -7.58
CA TYR A 81 -7.61 12.78 -6.51
C TYR A 81 -8.94 12.04 -6.21
N GLN A 82 -8.89 10.73 -6.26
CA GLN A 82 -10.00 9.89 -5.83
C GLN A 82 -9.75 9.48 -4.38
N GLU A 83 -10.63 9.90 -3.47
CA GLU A 83 -10.47 9.59 -2.05
C GLU A 83 -10.53 8.09 -1.80
N TYR A 84 -9.69 7.61 -0.88
CA TYR A 84 -9.80 6.25 -0.38
C TYR A 84 -11.02 6.14 0.53
N ALA A 85 -11.80 5.09 0.36
CA ALA A 85 -13.05 4.90 1.10
C ALA A 85 -12.81 4.78 2.61
N ASP A 86 -11.73 4.09 2.99
CA ASP A 86 -11.35 3.86 4.38
C ASP A 86 -9.87 3.51 4.48
N LEU A 87 -9.41 3.23 5.69
CA LEU A 87 -8.02 2.86 5.95
C LEU A 87 -7.64 1.56 5.22
N ARG A 88 -8.54 0.59 5.15
CA ARG A 88 -8.31 -0.66 4.43
C ARG A 88 -8.08 -0.42 2.95
N ASP A 89 -8.84 0.48 2.35
CA ASP A 89 -8.77 0.79 0.91
C ASP A 89 -7.38 1.29 0.51
N VAL A 90 -6.81 2.22 1.26
CA VAL A 90 -5.46 2.74 0.96
C VAL A 90 -4.40 1.65 1.15
N LEU A 91 -4.55 0.80 2.15
CA LEU A 91 -3.60 -0.29 2.40
C LEU A 91 -3.64 -1.34 1.28
N VAL A 92 -4.83 -1.72 0.83
CA VAL A 92 -5.01 -2.67 -0.27
C VAL A 92 -4.46 -2.10 -1.57
N SER A 93 -4.70 -0.82 -1.85
CA SER A 93 -4.17 -0.15 -3.04
C SER A 93 -2.63 -0.17 -3.06
N TRP A 94 -2.01 0.09 -1.92
CA TRP A 94 -0.56 0.00 -1.79
C TRP A 94 -0.06 -1.44 -2.03
N ALA A 95 -0.74 -2.43 -1.47
CA ALA A 95 -0.34 -3.83 -1.61
C ALA A 95 -0.33 -4.28 -3.07
N TYR A 96 -1.35 -3.91 -3.85
CA TYR A 96 -1.38 -4.20 -5.28
C TYR A 96 -0.21 -3.54 -6.02
N LYS A 97 0.10 -2.28 -5.72
CA LYS A 97 1.24 -1.59 -6.34
C LYS A 97 2.56 -2.25 -5.99
N LEU A 98 2.73 -2.68 -4.74
CA LEU A 98 3.93 -3.38 -4.31
C LEU A 98 4.09 -4.71 -5.04
N LEU A 99 3.03 -5.48 -5.19
CA LEU A 99 3.06 -6.75 -5.91
C LEU A 99 3.43 -6.55 -7.38
N ASP A 100 2.90 -5.52 -8.03
CA ASP A 100 3.27 -5.17 -9.40
C ASP A 100 4.77 -4.87 -9.52
N GLU A 101 5.35 -4.21 -8.52
CA GLU A 101 6.77 -3.84 -8.52
C GLU A 101 7.70 -5.04 -8.34
N THR A 102 7.23 -6.17 -7.82
CA THR A 102 8.07 -7.37 -7.72
C THR A 102 8.44 -7.93 -9.08
N GLY A 103 7.67 -7.60 -10.13
CA GLY A 103 7.87 -8.14 -11.47
C GLY A 103 7.45 -9.60 -11.62
N GLU A 104 6.92 -10.20 -10.57
CA GLU A 104 6.47 -11.59 -10.55
C GLU A 104 5.06 -11.71 -11.11
N ASP A 105 4.83 -12.72 -11.95
CA ASP A 105 3.50 -12.99 -12.51
C ASP A 105 2.73 -13.92 -11.58
N TRP A 106 2.00 -13.31 -10.65
CA TRP A 106 1.19 -14.05 -9.68
C TRP A 106 -0.28 -14.15 -10.09
N VAL A 107 -0.66 -13.56 -11.22
CA VAL A 107 -2.05 -13.42 -11.66
C VAL A 107 -2.38 -14.36 -12.82
N ASN A 108 -1.49 -14.44 -13.83
CA ASN A 108 -1.75 -15.16 -15.06
C ASN A 108 -1.49 -16.67 -14.92
N ASN A 109 -2.10 -17.47 -15.81
CA ASN A 109 -1.93 -18.92 -15.88
C ASN A 109 -2.28 -19.61 -14.54
N GLU A 110 -1.34 -20.33 -13.97
CA GLU A 110 -1.54 -21.01 -12.67
C GLU A 110 -1.50 -20.03 -11.50
N GLY A 111 -1.00 -18.79 -11.72
CA GLY A 111 -0.98 -17.73 -10.74
C GLY A 111 0.03 -17.93 -9.62
N GLY A 112 -0.27 -17.32 -8.48
CA GLY A 112 0.57 -17.39 -7.30
C GLY A 112 -0.20 -17.04 -6.04
N TYR A 113 0.46 -17.18 -4.90
CA TYR A 113 -0.12 -16.85 -3.61
C TYR A 113 0.98 -16.46 -2.64
N GLY A 114 0.62 -15.82 -1.55
CA GLY A 114 1.59 -15.46 -0.55
C GLY A 114 1.10 -14.41 0.42
N SER A 115 2.06 -13.72 1.01
CA SER A 115 1.78 -12.69 2.00
C SER A 115 2.75 -11.53 1.91
N ILE A 116 2.28 -10.37 2.33
CA ILE A 116 3.11 -9.20 2.60
C ILE A 116 2.99 -8.93 4.10
N THR A 117 4.11 -8.90 4.81
CA THR A 117 4.13 -8.63 6.25
C THR A 117 4.85 -7.32 6.51
N VAL A 118 4.21 -6.42 7.26
CA VAL A 118 4.77 -5.13 7.64
C VAL A 118 4.93 -5.09 9.15
N THR A 119 6.15 -4.85 9.60
CA THR A 119 6.52 -4.77 11.03
C THR A 119 7.36 -3.52 11.27
N GLY A 120 7.79 -3.31 12.50
CA GLY A 120 8.68 -2.20 12.83
C GLY A 120 7.98 -0.91 13.24
N PHE A 121 6.69 -0.96 13.53
CA PHE A 121 5.90 0.23 13.93
C PHE A 121 6.44 0.89 15.21
N GLN A 122 7.16 0.16 16.04
CA GLN A 122 7.75 0.69 17.26
C GLN A 122 9.13 1.30 17.04
N LYS A 123 9.68 1.14 15.84
CA LYS A 123 10.91 1.76 15.37
C LYS A 123 10.55 2.87 14.39
N GLU A 124 11.48 3.76 14.09
CA GLU A 124 11.26 4.79 13.06
C GLU A 124 11.51 4.24 11.64
N LYS A 125 11.25 2.96 11.44
CA LYS A 125 11.52 2.28 10.19
C LYS A 125 10.67 1.02 10.09
N LEU A 126 9.81 0.97 9.08
CA LEU A 126 9.02 -0.22 8.78
C LEU A 126 9.85 -1.23 8.01
N GLU A 127 9.66 -2.49 8.32
CA GLU A 127 10.21 -3.62 7.58
C GLU A 127 9.07 -4.30 6.82
N VAL A 128 9.25 -4.45 5.51
CA VAL A 128 8.25 -5.05 4.62
C VAL A 128 8.87 -6.30 4.00
N VAL A 129 8.24 -7.44 4.23
CA VAL A 129 8.67 -8.71 3.65
C VAL A 129 7.54 -9.27 2.80
N THR A 130 7.81 -9.48 1.53
CA THR A 130 6.89 -10.12 0.59
C THR A 130 7.37 -11.55 0.34
N ASP A 131 6.54 -12.51 0.67
CA ASP A 131 6.77 -13.93 0.41
C ASP A 131 5.80 -14.37 -0.67
N MET A 132 6.31 -14.78 -1.83
CA MET A 132 5.50 -15.10 -3.00
C MET A 132 5.85 -16.47 -3.53
N ASN A 133 4.81 -17.28 -3.77
CA ASN A 133 4.91 -18.60 -4.39
C ASN A 133 4.21 -18.55 -5.74
N VAL A 134 4.96 -18.67 -6.82
CA VAL A 134 4.42 -18.73 -8.18
C VAL A 134 4.19 -20.18 -8.53
N ARG A 135 2.96 -20.51 -8.96
CA ARG A 135 2.60 -21.86 -9.36
C ARG A 135 3.08 -22.14 -10.78
N VAL A 136 4.12 -22.96 -10.86
CA VAL A 136 4.63 -23.53 -12.11
C VAL A 136 4.59 -25.04 -11.95
N ILE A 137 5.20 -25.82 -12.86
CA ILE A 137 5.26 -27.28 -12.74
C ILE A 137 5.87 -27.70 -11.40
N THR A 138 6.85 -26.94 -10.91
CA THR A 138 7.36 -26.99 -9.54
C THR A 138 7.22 -25.59 -8.97
N ASN A 139 6.59 -25.44 -7.80
CA ASN A 139 6.40 -24.12 -7.19
C ASN A 139 7.74 -23.41 -6.99
N GLU A 140 7.82 -22.18 -7.48
CA GLU A 140 8.95 -21.30 -7.24
C GLU A 140 8.58 -20.31 -6.14
N ASN A 141 9.40 -20.24 -5.10
CA ASN A 141 9.25 -19.29 -4.01
C ASN A 141 10.23 -18.13 -4.19
N SER A 142 9.76 -16.94 -3.98
CA SER A 142 10.59 -15.75 -3.91
C SER A 142 10.24 -14.92 -2.70
N GLN A 143 11.24 -14.23 -2.15
CA GLN A 143 11.08 -13.31 -1.05
C GLN A 143 11.66 -11.96 -1.43
N HIS A 144 10.91 -10.92 -1.15
CA HIS A 144 11.32 -9.54 -1.39
C HIS A 144 11.26 -8.78 -0.07
N GLU A 145 12.35 -8.08 0.22
CA GLU A 145 12.47 -7.31 1.44
C GLU A 145 12.69 -5.84 1.11
N MET A 146 12.08 -4.96 1.87
CA MET A 146 12.34 -3.53 1.78
C MET A 146 12.17 -2.87 3.15
N GLU A 147 12.79 -1.71 3.30
CA GLU A 147 12.68 -0.90 4.50
C GLU A 147 12.12 0.47 4.14
N ILE A 148 11.24 0.99 4.98
CA ILE A 148 10.60 2.29 4.77
C ILE A 148 10.89 3.17 6.00
N PRO A 149 11.76 4.21 5.89
CA PRO A 149 11.95 5.16 6.98
C PRO A 149 10.66 5.92 7.27
N MET A 150 10.33 6.12 8.55
CA MET A 150 9.10 6.77 8.96
C MET A 150 9.33 7.78 10.07
N ASP A 151 8.74 8.96 9.93
CA ASP A 151 8.56 9.91 11.02
C ASP A 151 7.07 9.93 11.38
N PHE A 152 6.66 8.97 12.21
CA PHE A 152 5.25 8.75 12.53
C PHE A 152 4.59 9.97 13.17
N ASP A 153 5.28 10.61 14.10
CA ASP A 153 4.71 11.74 14.83
C ASP A 153 4.44 12.93 13.90
N GLN A 154 5.39 13.24 13.03
CA GLN A 154 5.25 14.33 12.07
C GLN A 154 4.10 14.07 11.08
N LEU A 155 3.99 12.83 10.59
CA LEU A 155 2.94 12.43 9.67
C LEU A 155 1.55 12.58 10.31
N MET A 156 1.38 12.18 11.57
CA MET A 156 0.10 12.31 12.26
C MET A 156 -0.25 13.76 12.60
N ILE A 157 0.73 14.56 12.97
CA ILE A 157 0.53 16.00 13.17
C ILE A 157 0.01 16.64 11.89
N GLN A 158 0.65 16.36 10.76
CA GLN A 158 0.28 16.90 9.46
C GLN A 158 -1.14 16.45 9.05
N ALA A 159 -1.46 15.18 9.20
CA ALA A 159 -2.77 14.65 8.84
C ALA A 159 -3.89 15.29 9.67
N LYS A 160 -3.70 15.42 10.99
CA LYS A 160 -4.67 16.03 11.88
C LYS A 160 -4.87 17.52 11.63
N GLN A 161 -3.80 18.24 11.28
CA GLN A 161 -3.89 19.67 10.95
C GLN A 161 -4.72 19.88 9.69
N GLN A 162 -4.51 19.07 8.65
CA GLN A 162 -5.28 19.15 7.41
C GLN A 162 -6.75 18.80 7.63
N ALA A 163 -7.03 17.77 8.41
CA ALA A 163 -8.41 17.39 8.74
C ALA A 163 -9.16 18.52 9.45
N ARG A 164 -8.49 19.26 10.34
CA ARG A 164 -9.09 20.41 11.05
C ARG A 164 -9.40 21.58 10.14
N ARG A 165 -8.60 21.79 9.08
CA ARG A 165 -8.82 22.90 8.13
C ARG A 165 -10.06 22.71 7.27
N VAL A 166 -10.47 21.46 7.08
CA VAL A 166 -11.58 21.08 6.20
C VAL A 166 -12.89 20.89 6.98
N ALA A 167 -12.78 20.70 8.29
CA ALA A 167 -13.95 20.51 9.17
C ALA A 167 -14.74 21.81 9.37
#